data_fc9d625d83d18905e2536e448204437e
#
_entry.id   fc9d625d83d18905e2536e448204437e
#
_cell.length_a   1.000
_cell.length_b   1.000
_cell.length_c   1.000
_cell.angle_alpha   90.00
_cell.angle_beta   90.00
_cell.angle_gamma   90.00
#
_symmetry.space_group_name_H-M   'P 1'
#
loop_
_entity.id
_entity.type
_entity.pdbx_description
1 polymer ?
#
loop_
_entity_poly.entity_id
_entity_poly.type
_entity_poly.pdbx_seq_one_letter_code
_entity_poly.pdbx_strand_id
1 'polypeptide(L)'
;GDALSDADNNVAVGKDALSADTLGSRSVAIGKNALKVQNFTSATDTLNTSVGHDSGKAVTTGIQNVLIGGLAGDALTDADLNVAVGVAALGADTLGSRSTAIGVGALEVQNFTSATNTGNTAVGYKAGSSISTGINNTFIGNQAGENGTDTDYNIAIGDRALYTNTRADHNVAIGYAALYTLNKTDGTDTRNTAVGNNAGFSMTTGYE
;
A
#
# COMPACT_ATOMS: atom_id res chain seq x y z
N GLY A 1 8.77 20.83 12.64
CA GLY A 1 9.02 21.83 11.58
C GLY A 1 10.20 22.74 11.86
N ASP A 2 11.31 22.17 12.41
CA ASP A 2 12.42 23.01 12.88
C ASP A 2 13.24 23.64 11.74
N ALA A 3 13.23 23.03 10.55
CA ALA A 3 14.03 23.48 9.40
C ALA A 3 13.27 24.32 8.38
N LEU A 4 11.96 24.51 8.54
CA LEU A 4 11.13 25.26 7.59
C LEU A 4 11.66 26.69 7.42
N SER A 5 12.02 27.07 6.19
CA SER A 5 12.59 28.38 5.87
C SER A 5 11.69 29.23 4.97
N ASP A 6 11.23 28.66 3.85
CA ASP A 6 10.35 29.31 2.87
C ASP A 6 9.21 28.36 2.47
N ALA A 7 8.69 27.63 3.45
CA ALA A 7 7.64 26.65 3.31
C ALA A 7 6.36 27.14 3.98
N ASP A 8 5.25 27.14 3.25
CA ASP A 8 3.98 27.71 3.67
C ASP A 8 2.92 26.65 4.01
N ASN A 9 2.01 27.04 4.91
CA ASN A 9 0.78 26.28 5.18
C ASN A 9 0.99 24.85 5.70
N ASN A 10 2.09 24.59 6.44
CA ASN A 10 2.36 23.31 7.04
C ASN A 10 1.78 23.19 8.45
N VAL A 11 1.36 21.99 8.83
CA VAL A 11 0.99 21.63 10.20
C VAL A 11 1.99 20.59 10.70
N ALA A 12 2.76 20.91 11.74
CA ALA A 12 3.71 19.98 12.37
C ALA A 12 3.44 19.90 13.88
N VAL A 13 2.98 18.73 14.35
CA VAL A 13 2.67 18.48 15.76
C VAL A 13 3.34 17.20 16.23
N GLY A 14 4.28 17.29 17.14
CA GLY A 14 5.01 16.15 17.71
C GLY A 14 6.51 16.28 17.59
N LYS A 15 7.24 15.47 18.38
CA LYS A 15 8.70 15.48 18.35
C LYS A 15 9.19 15.05 16.96
N ASP A 16 10.08 15.85 16.36
CA ASP A 16 10.69 15.63 15.06
C ASP A 16 9.67 15.53 13.88
N ALA A 17 8.42 16.00 14.05
CA ALA A 17 7.47 16.09 12.95
C ALA A 17 7.95 17.15 11.94
N LEU A 18 8.06 16.77 10.66
CA LEU A 18 8.48 17.63 9.54
C LEU A 18 9.80 18.40 9.85
N SER A 19 10.75 17.72 10.52
CA SER A 19 11.92 18.41 11.09
C SER A 19 13.03 18.71 10.10
N ALA A 20 13.09 18.02 8.95
CA ALA A 20 14.13 18.24 7.95
C ALA A 20 13.68 19.10 6.77
N ASP A 21 12.38 19.32 6.57
CA ASP A 21 11.85 20.02 5.40
C ASP A 21 12.16 21.51 5.44
N THR A 22 12.62 22.03 4.31
CA THR A 22 12.99 23.45 4.18
C THR A 22 12.04 24.22 3.28
N LEU A 23 11.58 23.63 2.18
CA LEU A 23 10.85 24.29 1.09
C LEU A 23 9.55 23.58 0.69
N GLY A 24 9.18 22.47 1.35
CA GLY A 24 7.93 21.76 1.11
C GLY A 24 6.75 22.45 1.79
N SER A 25 5.69 22.73 1.05
CA SER A 25 4.49 23.43 1.50
C SER A 25 3.26 22.52 1.56
N ARG A 26 2.26 22.92 2.38
CA ARG A 26 0.93 22.26 2.46
C ARG A 26 0.96 20.82 2.97
N SER A 27 1.93 20.47 3.81
CA SER A 27 1.98 19.19 4.50
C SER A 27 1.28 19.22 5.86
N VAL A 28 0.69 18.10 6.25
CA VAL A 28 0.19 17.85 7.61
C VAL A 28 0.99 16.70 8.21
N ALA A 29 1.77 16.95 9.25
CA ALA A 29 2.57 15.98 9.99
C ALA A 29 2.20 15.99 11.48
N ILE A 30 1.47 14.98 11.94
CA ILE A 30 1.01 14.87 13.32
C ILE A 30 1.47 13.54 13.93
N GLY A 31 2.38 13.59 14.88
CA GLY A 31 2.95 12.42 15.54
C GLY A 31 4.46 12.52 15.66
N LYS A 32 5.05 11.71 16.55
CA LYS A 32 6.51 11.63 16.64
C LYS A 32 7.06 11.09 15.31
N ASN A 33 8.04 11.80 14.75
CA ASN A 33 8.72 11.49 13.48
C ASN A 33 7.80 11.46 12.23
N ALA A 34 6.58 11.96 12.26
CA ALA A 34 5.74 12.06 11.06
C ALA A 34 6.43 12.94 10.00
N LEU A 35 6.62 12.44 8.78
CA LEU A 35 7.35 13.09 7.67
C LEU A 35 8.73 13.64 8.08
N LYS A 36 9.44 12.91 8.94
CA LYS A 36 10.65 13.40 9.60
C LYS A 36 11.74 13.87 8.65
N VAL A 37 11.97 13.12 7.56
CA VAL A 37 13.07 13.39 6.61
C VAL A 37 12.60 14.02 5.30
N GLN A 38 11.30 14.35 5.16
CA GLN A 38 10.81 15.10 4.01
C GLN A 38 11.68 16.34 3.82
N ASN A 39 12.18 16.54 2.60
CA ASN A 39 13.01 17.73 2.31
C ASN A 39 13.08 18.03 0.82
N PHE A 40 12.57 19.16 0.44
CA PHE A 40 12.56 19.65 -0.93
C PHE A 40 13.63 20.74 -1.14
N THR A 41 14.33 20.68 -2.27
CA THR A 41 15.36 21.64 -2.67
C THR A 41 14.82 22.81 -3.49
N SER A 42 13.51 22.83 -3.77
CA SER A 42 12.77 23.91 -4.43
C SER A 42 11.40 24.05 -3.78
N ALA A 43 10.79 25.22 -3.88
CA ALA A 43 9.44 25.46 -3.38
C ALA A 43 8.44 24.47 -4.05
N THR A 44 7.87 23.58 -3.26
CA THR A 44 7.02 22.47 -3.75
C THR A 44 5.76 22.36 -2.91
N ASP A 45 4.60 22.32 -3.57
CA ASP A 45 3.34 21.93 -2.94
C ASP A 45 3.31 20.41 -2.77
N THR A 46 3.65 19.94 -1.60
CA THR A 46 3.81 18.51 -1.33
C THR A 46 2.48 17.79 -1.13
N LEU A 47 1.52 18.45 -0.48
CA LEU A 47 0.19 17.94 -0.18
C LEU A 47 0.19 16.57 0.55
N ASN A 48 1.26 16.28 1.32
CA ASN A 48 1.32 15.07 2.14
C ASN A 48 0.51 15.24 3.43
N THR A 49 -0.27 14.22 3.78
CA THR A 49 -0.94 14.12 5.08
C THR A 49 -0.43 12.90 5.81
N SER A 50 0.23 13.09 6.95
CA SER A 50 0.80 12.03 7.77
C SER A 50 0.37 12.19 9.23
N VAL A 51 -0.34 11.18 9.75
CA VAL A 51 -0.85 11.20 11.13
C VAL A 51 -0.54 9.87 11.81
N GLY A 52 0.37 9.87 12.78
CA GLY A 52 0.78 8.69 13.54
C GLY A 52 2.26 8.69 13.91
N HIS A 53 2.63 7.81 14.85
CA HIS A 53 4.03 7.58 15.19
C HIS A 53 4.76 6.96 14.01
N ASP A 54 5.88 7.57 13.58
CA ASP A 54 6.72 7.16 12.46
C ASP A 54 5.96 7.05 11.11
N SER A 55 4.77 7.65 10.97
CA SER A 55 4.03 7.66 9.71
C SER A 55 4.78 8.49 8.66
N GLY A 56 5.01 7.90 7.48
CA GLY A 56 5.77 8.54 6.40
C GLY A 56 7.18 8.97 6.78
N LYS A 57 7.78 8.33 7.77
CA LYS A 57 9.05 8.76 8.38
C LYS A 57 10.21 8.89 7.37
N ALA A 58 10.28 8.00 6.39
CA ALA A 58 11.33 7.97 5.37
C ALA A 58 10.99 8.78 4.10
N VAL A 59 9.80 9.37 3.99
CA VAL A 59 9.43 10.19 2.83
C VAL A 59 10.44 11.33 2.67
N THR A 60 11.06 11.40 1.49
CA THR A 60 12.03 12.44 1.12
C THR A 60 11.41 13.47 0.18
N THR A 61 11.11 13.06 -1.04
CA THR A 61 10.57 13.89 -2.12
C THR A 61 9.23 13.41 -2.66
N GLY A 62 8.67 12.33 -2.08
CA GLY A 62 7.32 11.87 -2.42
C GLY A 62 6.23 12.88 -2.08
N ILE A 63 5.22 13.01 -2.95
CA ILE A 63 4.14 13.99 -2.84
C ILE A 63 2.76 13.35 -2.87
N GLN A 64 1.75 14.09 -2.37
CA GLN A 64 0.34 13.70 -2.44
C GLN A 64 0.01 12.36 -1.79
N ASN A 65 0.72 12.02 -0.71
CA ASN A 65 0.47 10.80 0.06
C ASN A 65 -0.45 11.08 1.26
N VAL A 66 -1.35 10.16 1.56
CA VAL A 66 -2.18 10.14 2.76
C VAL A 66 -1.77 8.95 3.62
N LEU A 67 -1.09 9.19 4.74
CA LEU A 67 -0.46 8.18 5.60
C LEU A 67 -1.01 8.31 7.03
N ILE A 68 -1.95 7.46 7.42
CA ILE A 68 -2.65 7.58 8.72
C ILE A 68 -2.55 6.27 9.50
N GLY A 69 -1.82 6.28 10.59
CA GLY A 69 -1.56 5.13 11.45
C GLY A 69 -0.11 5.03 11.87
N GLY A 70 0.17 4.31 12.94
CA GLY A 70 1.57 4.04 13.30
C GLY A 70 2.27 3.24 12.20
N LEU A 71 3.44 3.67 11.75
CA LEU A 71 4.22 3.02 10.68
C LEU A 71 3.49 2.95 9.33
N ALA A 72 2.46 3.77 9.08
CA ALA A 72 1.81 3.83 7.76
C ALA A 72 2.78 4.47 6.75
N GLY A 73 3.13 3.73 5.69
CA GLY A 73 4.05 4.18 4.64
C GLY A 73 5.42 4.64 5.16
N ASP A 74 5.90 4.06 6.26
CA ASP A 74 7.09 4.56 6.95
C ASP A 74 8.41 4.33 6.20
N ALA A 75 8.42 3.43 5.21
CA ALA A 75 9.55 3.19 4.32
C ALA A 75 9.49 3.97 2.99
N LEU A 76 8.34 4.57 2.62
CA LEU A 76 8.20 5.35 1.39
C LEU A 76 9.27 6.45 1.33
N THR A 77 9.91 6.61 0.16
CA THR A 77 10.93 7.64 -0.05
C THR A 77 10.51 8.68 -1.09
N ASP A 78 10.50 8.33 -2.37
CA ASP A 78 10.14 9.18 -3.51
C ASP A 78 8.88 8.66 -4.22
N ALA A 79 7.97 8.10 -3.44
CA ALA A 79 6.73 7.50 -3.92
C ALA A 79 5.55 8.48 -3.77
N ASP A 80 4.70 8.55 -4.78
CA ASP A 80 3.63 9.52 -4.89
C ASP A 80 2.23 8.89 -4.86
N LEU A 81 1.23 9.72 -4.49
CA LEU A 81 -0.18 9.38 -4.69
C LEU A 81 -0.64 8.12 -3.96
N ASN A 82 -0.02 7.79 -2.84
CA ASN A 82 -0.41 6.64 -2.04
C ASN A 82 -1.41 7.00 -0.94
N VAL A 83 -2.33 6.10 -0.66
CA VAL A 83 -3.21 6.15 0.50
C VAL A 83 -2.91 4.95 1.39
N ALA A 84 -2.35 5.17 2.58
CA ALA A 84 -2.08 4.16 3.59
C ALA A 84 -2.80 4.52 4.90
N VAL A 85 -3.83 3.77 5.27
CA VAL A 85 -4.62 4.01 6.48
C VAL A 85 -4.67 2.73 7.32
N GLY A 86 -3.97 2.72 8.44
CA GLY A 86 -3.85 1.56 9.35
C GLY A 86 -2.43 1.39 9.85
N VAL A 87 -2.27 0.62 10.93
CA VAL A 87 -0.92 0.30 11.44
C VAL A 87 -0.18 -0.54 10.40
N ALA A 88 1.04 -0.13 10.02
CA ALA A 88 1.90 -0.78 9.03
C ALA A 88 1.24 -0.97 7.64
N ALA A 89 0.19 -0.21 7.30
CA ALA A 89 -0.32 -0.19 5.93
C ALA A 89 0.76 0.37 5.00
N LEU A 90 1.08 -0.35 3.93
CA LEU A 90 2.15 0.01 2.95
C LEU A 90 3.51 0.27 3.63
N GLY A 91 3.82 -0.50 4.71
CA GLY A 91 4.95 -0.21 5.60
C GLY A 91 6.34 -0.47 4.99
N ALA A 92 6.47 -1.40 4.04
CA ALA A 92 7.77 -1.76 3.46
C ALA A 92 8.08 -1.10 2.11
N ASP A 93 7.10 -0.50 1.44
CA ASP A 93 7.29 0.05 0.09
C ASP A 93 8.18 1.29 0.10
N THR A 94 9.08 1.36 -0.88
CA THR A 94 10.01 2.49 -0.99
C THR A 94 9.69 3.41 -2.15
N LEU A 95 9.37 2.88 -3.34
CA LEU A 95 9.22 3.63 -4.57
C LEU A 95 7.93 3.30 -5.35
N GLY A 96 7.03 2.49 -4.78
CA GLY A 96 5.73 2.20 -5.39
C GLY A 96 4.74 3.35 -5.22
N SER A 97 4.14 3.78 -6.30
CA SER A 97 3.19 4.90 -6.35
C SER A 97 1.77 4.42 -6.69
N ARG A 98 0.75 5.22 -6.32
CA ARG A 98 -0.66 4.97 -6.65
C ARG A 98 -1.27 3.72 -6.02
N SER A 99 -0.77 3.32 -4.86
CA SER A 99 -1.39 2.26 -4.04
C SER A 99 -2.44 2.82 -3.09
N THR A 100 -3.50 2.04 -2.86
CA THR A 100 -4.48 2.30 -1.81
C THR A 100 -4.47 1.13 -0.83
N ALA A 101 -3.97 1.33 0.39
CA ALA A 101 -3.86 0.35 1.46
C ALA A 101 -4.67 0.82 2.68
N ILE A 102 -5.83 0.24 2.95
CA ILE A 102 -6.70 0.61 4.07
C ILE A 102 -6.95 -0.60 4.96
N GLY A 103 -6.37 -0.60 6.14
CA GLY A 103 -6.44 -1.70 7.11
C GLY A 103 -5.09 -1.98 7.74
N VAL A 104 -5.09 -2.60 8.92
CA VAL A 104 -3.84 -3.02 9.57
C VAL A 104 -3.14 -4.05 8.69
N GLY A 105 -1.88 -3.80 8.31
CA GLY A 105 -1.08 -4.68 7.46
C GLY A 105 -1.58 -4.83 6.01
N ALA A 106 -2.42 -3.91 5.50
CA ALA A 106 -2.77 -3.91 4.09
C ALA A 106 -1.53 -3.54 3.25
N LEU A 107 -1.19 -4.34 2.22
CA LEU A 107 0.01 -4.22 1.39
C LEU A 107 1.31 -4.07 2.21
N GLU A 108 1.40 -4.73 3.37
CA GLU A 108 2.46 -4.53 4.36
C GLU A 108 3.87 -4.71 3.79
N VAL A 109 4.08 -5.73 2.94
CA VAL A 109 5.41 -6.06 2.39
C VAL A 109 5.60 -5.63 0.94
N GLN A 110 4.63 -4.91 0.34
CA GLN A 110 4.85 -4.35 -0.99
C GLN A 110 6.16 -3.55 -0.99
N ASN A 111 7.03 -3.81 -1.96
CA ASN A 111 8.30 -3.08 -2.05
C ASN A 111 8.86 -3.04 -3.46
N PHE A 112 8.75 -1.90 -4.09
CA PHE A 112 9.33 -1.63 -5.39
C PHE A 112 10.64 -0.85 -5.24
N THR A 113 11.71 -1.38 -5.84
CA THR A 113 13.07 -0.78 -5.80
C THR A 113 13.33 0.18 -6.96
N SER A 114 12.34 0.40 -7.82
CA SER A 114 12.31 1.40 -8.89
C SER A 114 10.96 2.12 -8.88
N ALA A 115 10.93 3.35 -9.36
CA ALA A 115 9.70 4.13 -9.45
C ALA A 115 8.66 3.38 -10.31
N THR A 116 7.61 2.89 -9.69
CA THR A 116 6.58 2.04 -10.31
C THR A 116 5.19 2.53 -9.96
N ASN A 117 4.34 2.67 -10.97
CA ASN A 117 2.90 2.85 -10.76
C ASN A 117 2.28 1.48 -10.46
N THR A 118 2.04 1.18 -9.22
CA THR A 118 1.61 -0.14 -8.77
C THR A 118 0.15 -0.42 -9.06
N GLY A 119 -0.73 0.58 -8.87
CA GLY A 119 -2.17 0.45 -9.09
C GLY A 119 -2.88 -0.55 -8.15
N ASN A 120 -2.25 -0.95 -7.04
CA ASN A 120 -2.85 -1.88 -6.10
C ASN A 120 -3.87 -1.20 -5.18
N THR A 121 -5.01 -1.84 -4.98
CA THR A 121 -6.04 -1.44 -4.00
C THR A 121 -6.26 -2.58 -3.01
N ALA A 122 -5.98 -2.35 -1.74
CA ALA A 122 -6.20 -3.31 -0.66
C ALA A 122 -6.98 -2.67 0.48
N VAL A 123 -8.17 -3.21 0.77
CA VAL A 123 -9.06 -2.71 1.84
C VAL A 123 -9.47 -3.87 2.75
N GLY A 124 -8.96 -3.87 3.98
CA GLY A 124 -9.22 -4.92 4.98
C GLY A 124 -7.98 -5.28 5.77
N TYR A 125 -8.18 -5.98 6.89
CA TYR A 125 -7.08 -6.53 7.68
C TYR A 125 -6.24 -7.48 6.82
N LYS A 126 -4.94 -7.20 6.67
CA LYS A 126 -3.98 -7.98 5.87
C LYS A 126 -4.42 -8.26 4.42
N ALA A 127 -5.25 -7.39 3.82
CA ALA A 127 -5.54 -7.50 2.40
C ALA A 127 -4.24 -7.30 1.59
N GLY A 128 -3.89 -8.27 0.74
CA GLY A 128 -2.67 -8.26 -0.05
C GLY A 128 -1.37 -8.14 0.74
N SER A 129 -1.35 -8.56 2.02
CA SER A 129 -0.22 -8.25 2.93
C SER A 129 1.12 -8.82 2.48
N SER A 130 1.14 -9.91 1.71
CA SER A 130 2.36 -10.54 1.20
C SER A 130 2.74 -10.13 -0.23
N ILE A 131 1.95 -9.25 -0.88
CA ILE A 131 2.32 -8.68 -2.19
C ILE A 131 3.68 -8.01 -2.05
N SER A 132 4.64 -8.40 -2.89
CA SER A 132 5.96 -7.78 -2.95
C SER A 132 6.12 -6.89 -4.18
N THR A 133 5.92 -7.44 -5.38
CA THR A 133 6.11 -6.76 -6.67
C THR A 133 4.91 -6.85 -7.62
N GLY A 134 3.81 -7.49 -7.19
CA GLY A 134 2.57 -7.57 -7.97
C GLY A 134 1.90 -6.21 -8.18
N ILE A 135 1.29 -6.00 -9.34
CA ILE A 135 0.65 -4.74 -9.74
C ILE A 135 -0.81 -4.91 -10.17
N ASN A 136 -1.56 -3.80 -10.13
CA ASN A 136 -2.95 -3.72 -10.61
C ASN A 136 -3.91 -4.74 -9.97
N ASN A 137 -3.71 -5.03 -8.69
CA ASN A 137 -4.60 -5.91 -7.94
C ASN A 137 -5.66 -5.13 -7.16
N THR A 138 -6.84 -5.73 -6.99
CA THR A 138 -7.92 -5.24 -6.14
C THR A 138 -8.26 -6.29 -5.09
N PHE A 139 -7.90 -6.06 -3.82
CA PHE A 139 -8.15 -6.94 -2.69
C PHE A 139 -9.04 -6.25 -1.66
N ILE A 140 -10.27 -6.71 -1.50
CA ILE A 140 -11.24 -6.11 -0.56
C ILE A 140 -11.82 -7.19 0.35
N GLY A 141 -11.49 -7.13 1.63
CA GLY A 141 -11.93 -8.09 2.65
C GLY A 141 -10.80 -8.49 3.58
N ASN A 142 -11.16 -9.09 4.71
CA ASN A 142 -10.18 -9.64 5.65
C ASN A 142 -9.36 -10.72 4.93
N GLN A 143 -8.04 -10.57 4.89
CA GLN A 143 -7.10 -11.51 4.27
C GLN A 143 -7.37 -11.81 2.78
N ALA A 144 -8.08 -10.95 2.04
CA ALA A 144 -8.24 -11.09 0.60
C ALA A 144 -6.87 -10.98 -0.09
N GLY A 145 -6.51 -11.97 -0.91
CA GLY A 145 -5.21 -12.01 -1.62
C GLY A 145 -3.98 -12.04 -0.69
N GLU A 146 -4.11 -12.48 0.57
CA GLU A 146 -3.08 -12.33 1.60
C GLU A 146 -1.71 -12.88 1.19
N ASN A 147 -1.67 -14.07 0.58
CA ASN A 147 -0.41 -14.76 0.27
C ASN A 147 0.13 -14.48 -1.15
N GLY A 148 -0.48 -13.55 -1.89
CA GLY A 148 0.06 -13.10 -3.16
C GLY A 148 1.47 -12.52 -2.97
N THR A 149 2.42 -12.87 -3.84
CA THR A 149 3.76 -12.29 -3.80
C THR A 149 4.06 -11.47 -5.04
N ASP A 150 3.88 -12.06 -6.22
CA ASP A 150 4.21 -11.47 -7.52
C ASP A 150 3.00 -11.72 -8.47
N THR A 151 1.81 -11.37 -7.99
CA THR A 151 0.55 -11.60 -8.68
C THR A 151 0.02 -10.31 -9.27
N ASP A 152 -0.40 -10.36 -10.55
CA ASP A 152 -0.87 -9.20 -11.29
C ASP A 152 -2.34 -9.33 -11.70
N TYR A 153 -3.02 -8.18 -11.79
CA TYR A 153 -4.37 -8.06 -12.36
C TYR A 153 -5.42 -8.96 -11.72
N ASN A 154 -5.33 -9.24 -10.41
CA ASN A 154 -6.32 -10.04 -9.71
C ASN A 154 -7.36 -9.16 -9.01
N ILE A 155 -8.60 -9.64 -9.00
CA ILE A 155 -9.70 -9.08 -8.21
C ILE A 155 -10.10 -10.13 -7.17
N ALA A 156 -9.90 -9.85 -5.88
CA ALA A 156 -10.35 -10.68 -4.77
C ALA A 156 -11.23 -9.86 -3.82
N ILE A 157 -12.52 -10.14 -3.77
CA ILE A 157 -13.49 -9.42 -2.94
C ILE A 157 -14.22 -10.40 -2.03
N GLY A 158 -13.99 -10.31 -0.73
CA GLY A 158 -14.56 -11.19 0.30
C GLY A 158 -13.49 -11.67 1.28
N ASP A 159 -13.94 -12.13 2.47
CA ASP A 159 -13.02 -12.73 3.45
C ASP A 159 -12.30 -13.92 2.81
N ARG A 160 -10.96 -13.90 2.81
CA ARG A 160 -10.07 -14.92 2.24
C ARG A 160 -10.35 -15.30 0.78
N ALA A 161 -10.92 -14.41 -0.02
CA ALA A 161 -10.95 -14.61 -1.46
C ALA A 161 -9.51 -14.63 -2.00
N LEU A 162 -9.17 -15.58 -2.86
CA LEU A 162 -7.85 -15.78 -3.47
C LEU A 162 -6.70 -15.89 -2.45
N TYR A 163 -6.98 -16.56 -1.32
CA TYR A 163 -6.10 -16.53 -0.12
C TYR A 163 -4.72 -17.14 -0.36
N THR A 164 -4.62 -18.31 -1.03
CA THR A 164 -3.35 -19.04 -1.17
C THR A 164 -2.59 -18.72 -2.46
N ASN A 165 -3.14 -17.86 -3.32
CA ASN A 165 -2.51 -17.52 -4.60
C ASN A 165 -1.20 -16.79 -4.39
N THR A 166 -0.09 -17.36 -4.85
CA THR A 166 1.23 -16.73 -4.75
C THR A 166 1.64 -16.02 -6.03
N ARG A 167 1.32 -16.55 -7.22
CA ARG A 167 1.81 -16.04 -8.51
C ARG A 167 0.83 -16.19 -9.69
N ALA A 168 -0.42 -16.59 -9.46
CA ALA A 168 -1.40 -16.69 -10.55
C ALA A 168 -2.04 -15.33 -10.85
N ASP A 169 -2.18 -15.01 -12.12
CA ASP A 169 -2.62 -13.71 -12.60
C ASP A 169 -3.99 -13.75 -13.26
N HIS A 170 -4.60 -12.53 -13.40
CA HIS A 170 -5.85 -12.31 -14.14
C HIS A 170 -7.07 -13.07 -13.57
N ASN A 171 -7.17 -13.26 -12.27
CA ASN A 171 -8.30 -13.96 -11.64
C ASN A 171 -9.33 -12.98 -11.06
N VAL A 172 -10.60 -13.39 -11.11
CA VAL A 172 -11.71 -12.73 -10.43
C VAL A 172 -12.31 -13.70 -9.40
N ALA A 173 -12.13 -13.39 -8.12
CA ALA A 173 -12.62 -14.14 -6.98
C ALA A 173 -13.54 -13.26 -6.12
N ILE A 174 -14.86 -13.45 -6.18
CA ILE A 174 -15.83 -12.64 -5.43
C ILE A 174 -16.69 -13.53 -4.54
N GLY A 175 -16.57 -13.34 -3.24
CA GLY A 175 -17.29 -14.09 -2.21
C GLY A 175 -16.37 -14.65 -1.14
N TYR A 176 -16.95 -15.07 0.00
CA TYR A 176 -16.18 -15.73 1.07
C TYR A 176 -15.40 -16.91 0.48
N ALA A 177 -14.08 -16.95 0.69
CA ALA A 177 -13.21 -18.03 0.26
C ALA A 177 -13.34 -18.46 -1.23
N ALA A 178 -13.73 -17.53 -2.12
CA ALA A 178 -13.72 -17.81 -3.56
C ALA A 178 -12.28 -18.01 -4.05
N LEU A 179 -12.01 -19.05 -4.86
CA LEU A 179 -10.68 -19.47 -5.32
C LEU A 179 -9.65 -19.61 -4.19
N TYR A 180 -10.08 -20.07 -3.01
CA TYR A 180 -9.26 -20.09 -1.80
C TYR A 180 -7.94 -20.84 -1.98
N THR A 181 -7.96 -22.03 -2.64
CA THR A 181 -6.79 -22.90 -2.82
C THR A 181 -6.07 -22.70 -4.15
N LEU A 182 -6.51 -21.76 -4.99
CA LEU A 182 -5.81 -21.48 -6.25
C LEU A 182 -4.38 -21.06 -5.96
N ASN A 183 -3.41 -21.81 -6.46
CA ASN A 183 -2.00 -21.49 -6.29
C ASN A 183 -1.16 -22.01 -7.46
N LYS A 184 -0.82 -21.13 -8.36
CA LYS A 184 0.13 -21.38 -9.43
C LYS A 184 1.46 -20.69 -9.08
N THR A 185 2.52 -21.44 -9.09
CA THR A 185 3.85 -20.98 -8.68
C THR A 185 4.75 -20.60 -9.85
N ASP A 186 4.29 -20.83 -11.07
CA ASP A 186 5.05 -20.58 -12.29
C ASP A 186 4.80 -19.22 -12.96
N GLY A 187 3.90 -18.40 -12.36
CA GLY A 187 3.59 -17.07 -12.89
C GLY A 187 2.77 -17.09 -14.19
N THR A 188 2.01 -18.17 -14.43
CA THR A 188 1.15 -18.23 -15.61
C THR A 188 -0.21 -17.60 -15.37
N ASP A 189 -0.74 -16.91 -16.39
CA ASP A 189 -2.12 -16.43 -16.43
C ASP A 189 -3.09 -17.59 -16.23
N THR A 190 -3.96 -17.50 -15.23
CA THR A 190 -4.98 -18.52 -14.99
C THR A 190 -6.37 -18.10 -15.43
N ARG A 191 -6.67 -16.80 -15.43
CA ARG A 191 -7.91 -16.17 -15.95
C ARG A 191 -9.20 -16.76 -15.42
N ASN A 192 -9.19 -17.30 -14.20
CA ASN A 192 -10.38 -17.86 -13.60
C ASN A 192 -11.35 -16.77 -13.13
N THR A 193 -12.65 -17.03 -13.28
CA THR A 193 -13.71 -16.22 -12.68
C THR A 193 -14.56 -17.08 -11.78
N ALA A 194 -14.61 -16.77 -10.50
CA ALA A 194 -15.42 -17.44 -9.48
C ALA A 194 -16.20 -16.42 -8.65
N VAL A 195 -17.51 -16.47 -8.71
CA VAL A 195 -18.41 -15.58 -7.98
C VAL A 195 -19.36 -16.40 -7.12
N GLY A 196 -19.32 -16.17 -5.83
CA GLY A 196 -20.16 -16.86 -4.83
C GLY A 196 -19.33 -17.37 -3.65
N ASN A 197 -20.03 -17.67 -2.55
CA ASN A 197 -19.44 -18.27 -1.36
C ASN A 197 -18.80 -19.62 -1.71
N ASN A 198 -17.51 -19.81 -1.41
CA ASN A 198 -16.71 -21.00 -1.74
C ASN A 198 -16.67 -21.36 -3.24
N ALA A 199 -17.00 -20.43 -4.15
CA ALA A 199 -16.89 -20.70 -5.59
C ALA A 199 -15.43 -21.04 -5.95
N GLY A 200 -15.22 -22.21 -6.58
CA GLY A 200 -13.88 -22.69 -6.93
C GLY A 200 -12.96 -22.97 -5.72
N PHE A 201 -13.50 -23.18 -4.50
CA PHE A 201 -12.71 -23.31 -3.26
C PHE A 201 -11.54 -24.29 -3.38
N SER A 202 -11.77 -25.46 -3.97
CA SER A 202 -10.76 -26.53 -4.11
C SER A 202 -9.99 -26.48 -5.43
N MET A 203 -10.17 -25.46 -6.25
CA MET A 203 -9.41 -25.28 -7.48
C MET A 203 -7.96 -24.92 -7.14
N THR A 204 -6.99 -25.72 -7.58
CA THR A 204 -5.57 -25.48 -7.28
C THR A 204 -4.78 -24.91 -8.46
N THR A 205 -5.05 -25.40 -9.69
CA THR A 205 -4.26 -25.05 -10.89
C THR A 205 -5.12 -24.86 -12.14
N GLY A 206 -6.43 -24.64 -11.98
CA GLY A 206 -7.36 -24.49 -13.10
C GLY A 206 -7.05 -23.31 -14.02
N TYR A 207 -7.46 -23.43 -15.28
CA TYR A 207 -7.46 -22.36 -16.28
C TYR A 207 -8.88 -22.14 -16.80
N GLU A 208 -9.27 -20.87 -17.00
CA GLU A 208 -10.53 -20.38 -17.63
C GLU A 208 -11.82 -21.02 -17.12
#